data_6e48d6c3d844ffb0bfb5ba8ac18626f3
#
_entry.id   6e48d6c3d844ffb0bfb5ba8ac18626f3
#
_cell.length_a   1.000
_cell.length_b   1.000
_cell.length_c   1.000
_cell.angle_alpha   90.00
_cell.angle_beta   90.00
_cell.angle_gamma   90.00
#
_symmetry.space_group_name_H-M   'P 1'
#
loop_
_entity.id
_entity.type
_entity.pdbx_description
1 polymer ?
#
loop_
_entity_poly.entity_id
_entity_poly.type
_entity_poly.pdbx_seq_one_letter_code
_entity_poly.pdbx_strand_id
1 'polypeptide(L)'
;MTWRASILTLFPDMFPGPLAHSLAGRAMQREVWSLNASNIRDFAQDRHRSVDDTPFGGGAGMVLRPDVVDGAIASVADERPLICLTPRGRPFTQADARRLAAASGAILLCGRYEGIDQRVIEARGAEEVSVGDYVLSGGELAAMVVLDAVVRLLPGVMGAAESAVEESFSDVLLEYPHYTRPAEWQGRSVPAVLLSGHHQAVHAWRQAEAERITRERRPDLWAAYCSPQSPAAPDSRGAP
;
A
#
# COMPACT_ATOMS: atom_id res chain seq x y z
N MET A 1 17.81 10.96 -1.99
CA MET A 1 18.21 9.56 -1.69
C MET A 1 17.21 8.65 -2.39
N THR A 2 17.66 7.54 -2.98
CA THR A 2 16.79 6.54 -3.61
C THR A 2 16.03 5.76 -2.53
N TRP A 3 14.71 5.68 -2.61
CA TRP A 3 13.87 4.85 -1.73
C TRP A 3 14.11 3.35 -2.04
N ARG A 4 14.34 2.52 -1.03
CA ARG A 4 14.78 1.12 -1.24
C ARG A 4 13.74 0.13 -0.75
N ALA A 5 13.29 -0.77 -1.65
CA ALA A 5 12.48 -1.95 -1.30
C ALA A 5 13.37 -3.20 -1.24
N SER A 6 13.38 -3.90 -0.11
CA SER A 6 13.93 -5.25 0.00
C SER A 6 12.78 -6.24 0.19
N ILE A 7 12.69 -7.22 -0.71
CA ILE A 7 11.64 -8.24 -0.68
C ILE A 7 12.25 -9.57 -0.29
N LEU A 8 11.74 -10.18 0.76
CA LEU A 8 12.07 -11.53 1.18
C LEU A 8 10.95 -12.46 0.77
N THR A 9 11.21 -13.39 -0.14
CA THR A 9 10.19 -14.23 -0.79
C THR A 9 10.79 -15.56 -1.21
N LEU A 10 9.94 -16.57 -1.48
CA LEU A 10 10.37 -17.81 -2.16
C LEU A 10 10.34 -17.68 -3.69
N PHE A 11 9.77 -16.57 -4.23
CA PHE A 11 9.55 -16.36 -5.66
C PHE A 11 10.07 -14.99 -6.12
N PRO A 12 11.41 -14.75 -6.07
CA PRO A 12 11.97 -13.45 -6.45
C PRO A 12 11.64 -13.05 -7.90
N ASP A 13 11.47 -14.01 -8.80
CA ASP A 13 11.16 -13.79 -10.22
C ASP A 13 9.77 -13.19 -10.45
N MET A 14 8.89 -13.16 -9.44
CA MET A 14 7.63 -12.42 -9.50
C MET A 14 7.84 -10.90 -9.51
N PHE A 15 9.01 -10.43 -9.08
CA PHE A 15 9.32 -9.00 -8.97
C PHE A 15 10.23 -8.52 -10.11
N PRO A 16 10.07 -7.26 -10.54
CA PRO A 16 9.11 -6.27 -10.06
C PRO A 16 7.68 -6.46 -10.58
N GLY A 17 7.42 -7.43 -11.47
CA GLY A 17 6.08 -7.70 -12.01
C GLY A 17 5.43 -6.45 -12.62
N PRO A 18 4.17 -6.13 -12.31
CA PRO A 18 3.48 -4.96 -12.84
C PRO A 18 4.15 -3.63 -12.49
N LEU A 19 4.95 -3.59 -11.42
CA LEU A 19 5.68 -2.39 -11.00
C LEU A 19 6.80 -1.99 -11.98
N ALA A 20 7.17 -2.85 -12.94
CA ALA A 20 8.07 -2.50 -14.05
C ALA A 20 7.46 -1.49 -15.03
N HIS A 21 6.16 -1.23 -14.95
CA HIS A 21 5.41 -0.45 -15.92
C HIS A 21 4.87 0.87 -15.34
N SER A 22 4.37 1.74 -16.25
CA SER A 22 3.68 2.99 -15.90
C SER A 22 4.50 3.92 -14.99
N LEU A 23 3.90 4.47 -13.95
CA LEU A 23 4.53 5.43 -13.02
C LEU A 23 5.66 4.78 -12.22
N ALA A 24 5.41 3.62 -11.62
CA ALA A 24 6.38 2.91 -10.80
C ALA A 24 7.62 2.50 -11.63
N GLY A 25 7.42 1.94 -12.83
CA GLY A 25 8.52 1.55 -13.71
C GLY A 25 9.37 2.72 -14.18
N ARG A 26 8.74 3.85 -14.56
CA ARG A 26 9.47 5.08 -14.91
C ARG A 26 10.24 5.66 -13.73
N ALA A 27 9.68 5.60 -12.54
CA ALA A 27 10.34 6.05 -11.32
C ALA A 27 11.56 5.17 -10.99
N MET A 28 11.46 3.86 -11.19
CA MET A 28 12.58 2.91 -11.04
C MET A 28 13.71 3.22 -12.03
N GLN A 29 13.38 3.45 -13.32
CA GLN A 29 14.35 3.83 -14.35
C GLN A 29 15.09 5.15 -14.05
N ARG A 30 14.43 6.06 -13.34
CA ARG A 30 15.01 7.34 -12.88
C ARG A 30 15.68 7.25 -11.52
N GLU A 31 15.80 6.04 -10.97
CA GLU A 31 16.43 5.76 -9.66
C GLU A 31 15.76 6.50 -8.48
N VAL A 32 14.49 6.90 -8.61
CA VAL A 32 13.70 7.44 -7.50
C VAL A 32 13.49 6.36 -6.44
N TRP A 33 13.29 5.12 -6.88
CA TRP A 33 13.24 3.96 -6.02
C TRP A 33 13.93 2.75 -6.67
N SER A 34 14.29 1.79 -5.84
CA SER A 34 14.91 0.52 -6.26
C SER A 34 14.28 -0.65 -5.54
N LEU A 35 14.32 -1.83 -6.17
CA LEU A 35 13.80 -3.07 -5.61
C LEU A 35 14.86 -4.16 -5.71
N ASN A 36 15.09 -4.86 -4.60
CA ASN A 36 15.87 -6.09 -4.55
C ASN A 36 15.02 -7.21 -3.95
N ALA A 37 14.83 -8.30 -4.69
CA ALA A 37 14.10 -9.47 -4.22
C ALA A 37 15.09 -10.61 -3.94
N SER A 38 15.10 -11.10 -2.69
CA SER A 38 15.98 -12.18 -2.22
C SER A 38 15.17 -13.44 -1.96
N ASN A 39 15.71 -14.59 -2.38
CA ASN A 39 15.08 -15.87 -2.12
C ASN A 39 15.36 -16.32 -0.68
N ILE A 40 14.30 -16.47 0.12
CA ILE A 40 14.40 -16.96 1.51
C ILE A 40 15.10 -18.33 1.55
N ARG A 41 14.95 -19.17 0.52
CA ARG A 41 15.60 -20.49 0.43
C ARG A 41 17.14 -20.42 0.43
N ASP A 42 17.72 -19.31 0.03
CA ASP A 42 19.19 -19.16 -0.02
C ASP A 42 19.83 -19.14 1.38
N PHE A 43 19.03 -18.94 2.42
CA PHE A 43 19.43 -18.91 3.81
C PHE A 43 19.25 -20.26 4.54
N ALA A 44 18.69 -21.27 3.87
CA ALA A 44 18.61 -22.62 4.42
C ALA A 44 19.99 -23.29 4.41
N GLN A 45 20.42 -23.80 5.56
CA GLN A 45 21.75 -24.37 5.75
C GLN A 45 21.81 -25.89 5.53
N ASP A 46 20.66 -26.56 5.50
CA ASP A 46 20.58 -27.99 5.29
C ASP A 46 20.78 -28.36 3.81
N ARG A 47 21.17 -29.63 3.57
CA ARG A 47 21.45 -30.18 2.23
C ARG A 47 20.27 -30.04 1.25
N HIS A 48 19.07 -30.11 1.76
CA HIS A 48 17.84 -30.06 0.95
C HIS A 48 17.32 -28.63 0.78
N ARG A 49 17.94 -27.66 1.44
CA ARG A 49 17.53 -26.24 1.45
C ARG A 49 16.05 -26.10 1.86
N SER A 50 15.67 -26.83 2.93
CA SER A 50 14.31 -26.87 3.44
C SER A 50 13.96 -25.53 4.09
N VAL A 51 12.86 -24.92 3.64
CA VAL A 51 12.39 -23.60 4.11
C VAL A 51 11.22 -23.68 5.05
N ASP A 52 10.58 -24.84 5.12
CA ASP A 52 9.31 -25.06 5.83
C ASP A 52 9.34 -26.41 6.57
N ASP A 53 8.45 -26.56 7.54
CA ASP A 53 8.25 -27.79 8.31
C ASP A 53 6.79 -27.88 8.79
N THR A 54 6.41 -29.04 9.30
CA THR A 54 5.07 -29.29 9.84
C THR A 54 4.80 -28.43 11.08
N PRO A 55 3.58 -27.84 11.22
CA PRO A 55 3.25 -27.04 12.38
C PRO A 55 3.22 -27.86 13.68
N PHE A 56 3.72 -27.31 14.77
CA PHE A 56 3.49 -27.87 16.10
C PHE A 56 1.98 -27.87 16.43
N GLY A 57 1.52 -28.93 17.05
CA GLY A 57 0.10 -29.12 17.34
C GLY A 57 -0.66 -29.83 16.21
N GLY A 58 -0.01 -30.14 15.10
CA GLY A 58 -0.62 -30.77 13.93
C GLY A 58 -1.43 -29.79 13.08
N GLY A 59 -2.11 -30.32 12.07
CA GLY A 59 -2.87 -29.55 11.09
C GLY A 59 -2.38 -29.80 9.68
N ALA A 60 -3.13 -29.27 8.70
CA ALA A 60 -2.73 -29.32 7.30
C ALA A 60 -1.72 -28.20 6.99
N GLY A 61 -0.90 -28.43 5.97
CA GLY A 61 0.02 -27.43 5.47
C GLY A 61 1.38 -27.39 6.19
N MET A 62 2.18 -26.41 5.89
CA MET A 62 3.56 -26.21 6.33
C MET A 62 3.74 -24.79 6.85
N VAL A 63 4.75 -24.55 7.69
CA VAL A 63 5.09 -23.22 8.22
C VAL A 63 6.54 -22.92 7.86
N LEU A 64 6.82 -21.69 7.44
CA LEU A 64 8.19 -21.24 7.16
C LEU A 64 9.01 -21.24 8.44
N ARG A 65 10.17 -21.88 8.36
CA ARG A 65 11.08 -22.10 9.48
C ARG A 65 11.70 -20.81 9.98
N PRO A 66 11.74 -20.60 11.31
CA PRO A 66 12.24 -19.37 11.92
C PRO A 66 13.73 -19.11 11.64
N ASP A 67 14.58 -20.14 11.66
CA ASP A 67 16.03 -20.03 11.43
C ASP A 67 16.34 -19.55 10.00
N VAL A 68 15.59 -20.03 9.01
CA VAL A 68 15.78 -19.64 7.61
C VAL A 68 15.28 -18.22 7.36
N VAL A 69 14.10 -17.90 7.89
CA VAL A 69 13.52 -16.55 7.77
C VAL A 69 14.37 -15.52 8.52
N ASP A 70 14.87 -15.88 9.70
CA ASP A 70 15.75 -15.02 10.49
C ASP A 70 17.04 -14.67 9.73
N GLY A 71 17.68 -15.67 9.11
CA GLY A 71 18.84 -15.47 8.26
C GLY A 71 18.56 -14.54 7.08
N ALA A 72 17.39 -14.70 6.43
CA ALA A 72 16.96 -13.84 5.34
C ALA A 72 16.77 -12.39 5.81
N ILE A 73 16.09 -12.18 6.94
CA ILE A 73 15.90 -10.85 7.52
C ILE A 73 17.25 -10.22 7.87
N ALA A 74 18.14 -10.97 8.54
CA ALA A 74 19.45 -10.48 8.95
C ALA A 74 20.30 -9.99 7.77
N SER A 75 20.16 -10.59 6.59
CA SER A 75 20.92 -10.22 5.38
C SER A 75 20.58 -8.83 4.82
N VAL A 76 19.42 -8.28 5.16
CA VAL A 76 18.92 -6.99 4.65
C VAL A 76 18.55 -6.02 5.76
N ALA A 77 18.68 -6.43 7.03
CA ALA A 77 18.29 -5.65 8.20
C ALA A 77 19.06 -4.33 8.28
N ASP A 78 18.32 -3.25 8.35
CA ASP A 78 18.80 -1.90 8.62
C ASP A 78 17.69 -1.13 9.36
N GLU A 79 17.71 0.21 9.34
CA GLU A 79 16.74 1.04 10.04
C GLU A 79 15.36 1.12 9.34
N ARG A 80 15.22 0.47 8.18
CA ARG A 80 13.92 0.46 7.46
C ARG A 80 12.89 -0.41 8.18
N PRO A 81 11.60 -0.03 8.14
CA PRO A 81 10.52 -0.85 8.67
C PRO A 81 10.52 -2.25 8.06
N LEU A 82 10.42 -3.28 8.90
CA LEU A 82 10.19 -4.66 8.50
C LEU A 82 8.70 -4.96 8.59
N ILE A 83 8.09 -5.27 7.44
CA ILE A 83 6.66 -5.53 7.29
C ILE A 83 6.45 -7.00 6.92
N CYS A 84 5.73 -7.74 7.75
CA CYS A 84 5.25 -9.08 7.45
C CYS A 84 3.84 -9.02 6.85
N LEU A 85 3.69 -9.49 5.61
CA LEU A 85 2.40 -9.47 4.92
C LEU A 85 1.61 -10.72 5.26
N THR A 86 0.53 -10.54 6.01
CA THR A 86 -0.30 -11.63 6.54
C THR A 86 -1.76 -11.18 6.69
N PRO A 87 -2.76 -12.06 6.44
CA PRO A 87 -4.16 -11.70 6.68
C PRO A 87 -4.50 -11.47 8.16
N ARG A 88 -3.63 -11.89 9.10
CA ARG A 88 -3.78 -11.62 10.55
C ARG A 88 -3.33 -10.21 10.96
N GLY A 89 -2.63 -9.51 10.06
CA GLY A 89 -2.10 -8.19 10.31
C GLY A 89 -3.18 -7.11 10.41
N ARG A 90 -2.82 -5.96 10.96
CA ARG A 90 -3.70 -4.80 10.91
C ARG A 90 -3.90 -4.33 9.46
N PRO A 91 -5.07 -3.75 9.12
CA PRO A 91 -5.31 -3.24 7.78
C PRO A 91 -4.28 -2.19 7.34
N PHE A 92 -3.76 -2.33 6.12
CA PHE A 92 -2.92 -1.33 5.46
C PHE A 92 -3.78 -0.13 5.04
N THR A 93 -3.32 1.08 5.35
CA THR A 93 -4.05 2.32 5.10
C THR A 93 -3.22 3.31 4.28
N GLN A 94 -3.86 4.37 3.76
CA GLN A 94 -3.17 5.46 3.10
C GLN A 94 -2.19 6.19 4.05
N ALA A 95 -2.48 6.23 5.35
CA ALA A 95 -1.56 6.75 6.36
C ALA A 95 -0.28 5.92 6.46
N ASP A 96 -0.40 4.58 6.36
CA ASP A 96 0.76 3.70 6.30
C ASP A 96 1.58 3.91 5.04
N ALA A 97 0.93 4.07 3.90
CA ALA A 97 1.63 4.37 2.65
C ALA A 97 2.42 5.68 2.75
N ARG A 98 1.86 6.73 3.33
CA ARG A 98 2.56 8.01 3.59
C ARG A 98 3.72 7.82 4.56
N ARG A 99 3.53 7.09 5.66
CA ARG A 99 4.58 6.79 6.65
C ARG A 99 5.76 6.07 5.98
N LEU A 100 5.49 5.04 5.20
CA LEU A 100 6.52 4.28 4.49
C LEU A 100 7.21 5.12 3.40
N ALA A 101 6.47 5.96 2.68
CA ALA A 101 7.04 6.87 1.67
C ALA A 101 7.99 7.91 2.29
N ALA A 102 7.76 8.31 3.54
CA ALA A 102 8.62 9.23 4.29
C ALA A 102 9.90 8.57 4.85
N ALA A 103 9.93 7.23 4.93
CA ALA A 103 11.11 6.48 5.33
C ALA A 103 12.13 6.36 4.17
N SER A 104 13.31 5.82 4.46
CA SER A 104 14.35 5.55 3.44
C SER A 104 14.04 4.33 2.57
N GLY A 105 12.98 3.58 2.88
CA GLY A 105 12.58 2.35 2.22
C GLY A 105 11.74 1.46 3.12
N ALA A 106 11.54 0.21 2.70
CA ALA A 106 10.88 -0.83 3.50
C ALA A 106 11.46 -2.22 3.19
N ILE A 107 11.38 -3.12 4.18
CA ILE A 107 11.67 -4.55 4.03
C ILE A 107 10.33 -5.26 4.09
N LEU A 108 9.97 -6.00 3.03
CA LEU A 108 8.69 -6.71 2.94
C LEU A 108 8.95 -8.23 2.98
N LEU A 109 8.39 -8.87 3.98
CA LEU A 109 8.47 -10.31 4.18
C LEU A 109 7.19 -10.97 3.64
N CYS A 110 7.33 -11.78 2.59
CA CYS A 110 6.25 -12.47 1.91
C CYS A 110 6.13 -13.90 2.44
N GLY A 111 5.09 -14.16 3.23
CA GLY A 111 4.76 -15.50 3.71
C GLY A 111 4.18 -16.38 2.60
N ARG A 112 4.37 -17.69 2.75
CA ARG A 112 3.76 -18.76 1.95
C ARG A 112 3.25 -19.87 2.88
N TYR A 113 2.56 -20.82 2.33
CA TYR A 113 1.95 -21.93 3.06
C TYR A 113 0.97 -21.46 4.14
N GLU A 114 1.03 -21.99 5.36
CA GLU A 114 0.21 -21.57 6.50
C GLU A 114 0.76 -20.29 7.18
N GLY A 115 1.92 -19.81 6.74
CA GLY A 115 2.55 -18.59 7.26
C GLY A 115 3.99 -18.78 7.72
N ILE A 116 4.40 -17.90 8.59
CA ILE A 116 5.77 -17.80 9.12
C ILE A 116 5.72 -18.11 10.61
N ASP A 117 6.74 -18.79 11.13
CA ASP A 117 6.85 -19.06 12.56
C ASP A 117 6.79 -17.75 13.36
N GLN A 118 5.86 -17.70 14.31
CA GLN A 118 5.55 -16.49 15.08
C GLN A 118 6.76 -15.95 15.86
N ARG A 119 7.65 -16.84 16.30
CA ARG A 119 8.82 -16.45 17.09
C ARG A 119 9.77 -15.53 16.34
N VAL A 120 9.95 -15.69 15.02
CA VAL A 120 10.81 -14.80 14.24
C VAL A 120 10.15 -13.45 13.99
N ILE A 121 8.84 -13.40 13.80
CA ILE A 121 8.07 -12.15 13.66
C ILE A 121 8.23 -11.30 14.92
N GLU A 122 8.04 -11.91 16.09
CA GLU A 122 8.17 -11.25 17.40
C GLU A 122 9.63 -10.84 17.71
N ALA A 123 10.58 -11.75 17.48
CA ALA A 123 12.00 -11.48 17.76
C ALA A 123 12.58 -10.34 16.90
N ARG A 124 12.08 -10.18 15.68
CA ARG A 124 12.52 -9.14 14.76
C ARG A 124 11.66 -7.87 14.81
N GLY A 125 10.59 -7.86 15.60
CA GLY A 125 9.67 -6.73 15.70
C GLY A 125 8.99 -6.39 14.37
N ALA A 126 8.67 -7.40 13.55
CA ALA A 126 8.05 -7.18 12.26
C ALA A 126 6.60 -6.69 12.43
N GLU A 127 6.24 -5.64 11.72
CA GLU A 127 4.86 -5.18 11.68
C GLU A 127 4.02 -6.14 10.82
N GLU A 128 3.00 -6.78 11.41
CA GLU A 128 2.05 -7.61 10.67
C GLU A 128 1.00 -6.72 10.00
N VAL A 129 0.89 -6.81 8.66
CA VAL A 129 0.02 -5.95 7.85
C VAL A 129 -0.80 -6.79 6.88
N SER A 130 -2.10 -6.48 6.79
CA SER A 130 -3.05 -7.06 5.83
C SER A 130 -3.46 -6.04 4.78
N VAL A 131 -3.57 -6.48 3.52
CA VAL A 131 -4.07 -5.65 2.41
C VAL A 131 -5.58 -5.78 2.21
N GLY A 132 -6.29 -6.53 3.05
CA GLY A 132 -7.74 -6.69 3.02
C GLY A 132 -8.21 -8.02 3.60
N ASP A 133 -9.51 -8.14 3.80
CA ASP A 133 -10.17 -9.30 4.42
C ASP A 133 -10.39 -10.44 3.41
N TYR A 134 -9.28 -10.92 2.85
CA TYR A 134 -9.25 -12.08 1.95
C TYR A 134 -7.89 -12.77 2.05
N VAL A 135 -7.85 -14.05 1.66
CA VAL A 135 -6.64 -14.85 1.69
C VAL A 135 -6.04 -14.95 0.28
N LEU A 136 -4.75 -14.63 0.17
CA LEU A 136 -3.94 -14.82 -1.04
C LEU A 136 -3.10 -16.08 -0.91
N SER A 137 -2.62 -16.61 -2.03
CA SER A 137 -1.71 -17.77 -2.06
C SER A 137 -0.31 -17.48 -1.50
N GLY A 138 0.01 -16.21 -1.24
CA GLY A 138 1.28 -15.74 -0.66
C GLY A 138 1.35 -14.22 -0.56
N GLY A 139 2.39 -13.72 0.08
CA GLY A 139 2.56 -12.29 0.36
C GLY A 139 3.00 -11.45 -0.82
N GLU A 140 3.40 -12.04 -1.95
CA GLU A 140 4.03 -11.31 -3.06
C GLU A 140 3.09 -10.29 -3.73
N LEU A 141 1.82 -10.66 -3.97
CA LEU A 141 0.83 -9.72 -4.50
C LEU A 141 0.51 -8.62 -3.50
N ALA A 142 0.43 -8.96 -2.21
CA ALA A 142 0.26 -7.96 -1.16
C ALA A 142 1.45 -6.98 -1.11
N ALA A 143 2.68 -7.47 -1.28
CA ALA A 143 3.88 -6.63 -1.39
C ALA A 143 3.78 -5.67 -2.58
N MET A 144 3.32 -6.12 -3.72
CA MET A 144 3.14 -5.27 -4.90
C MET A 144 2.08 -4.18 -4.66
N VAL A 145 0.97 -4.50 -3.98
CA VAL A 145 -0.06 -3.51 -3.59
C VAL A 145 0.53 -2.45 -2.66
N VAL A 146 1.26 -2.86 -1.63
CA VAL A 146 1.92 -1.92 -0.70
C VAL A 146 2.92 -1.05 -1.44
N LEU A 147 3.76 -1.63 -2.29
CA LEU A 147 4.77 -0.89 -3.06
C LEU A 147 4.14 0.11 -4.03
N ASP A 148 3.09 -0.27 -4.76
CA ASP A 148 2.40 0.66 -5.66
C ASP A 148 1.84 1.86 -4.91
N ALA A 149 1.15 1.61 -3.79
CA ALA A 149 0.59 2.65 -2.93
C ALA A 149 1.66 3.60 -2.36
N VAL A 150 2.86 3.07 -2.04
CA VAL A 150 3.97 3.86 -1.48
C VAL A 150 4.72 4.61 -2.58
N VAL A 151 5.13 3.92 -3.65
CA VAL A 151 5.98 4.48 -4.70
C VAL A 151 5.34 5.66 -5.41
N ARG A 152 4.01 5.63 -5.63
CA ARG A 152 3.30 6.77 -6.24
C ARG A 152 3.35 8.05 -5.40
N LEU A 153 3.59 7.94 -4.08
CA LEU A 153 3.72 9.07 -3.15
C LEU A 153 5.14 9.66 -3.08
N LEU A 154 6.13 8.97 -3.66
CA LEU A 154 7.50 9.47 -3.64
C LEU A 154 7.64 10.75 -4.49
N PRO A 155 8.47 11.71 -4.06
CA PRO A 155 8.67 12.96 -4.76
C PRO A 155 9.04 12.74 -6.24
N GLY A 156 8.34 13.41 -7.14
CA GLY A 156 8.59 13.37 -8.59
C GLY A 156 8.08 12.12 -9.31
N VAL A 157 7.33 11.23 -8.65
CA VAL A 157 6.69 10.07 -9.30
C VAL A 157 5.38 10.48 -9.95
N MET A 158 4.51 11.14 -9.23
CA MET A 158 3.29 11.74 -9.78
C MET A 158 3.58 13.12 -10.38
N GLY A 159 2.92 13.45 -11.51
CA GLY A 159 3.21 14.65 -12.29
C GLY A 159 2.73 15.96 -11.67
N ALA A 160 1.71 15.93 -10.84
CA ALA A 160 1.19 17.09 -10.12
C ALA A 160 1.05 16.76 -8.63
N ALA A 161 1.70 17.53 -7.78
CA ALA A 161 1.58 17.39 -6.32
C ALA A 161 0.12 17.57 -5.86
N GLU A 162 -0.68 18.36 -6.60
CA GLU A 162 -2.08 18.62 -6.36
C GLU A 162 -2.98 17.39 -6.55
N SER A 163 -2.62 16.45 -7.46
CA SER A 163 -3.37 15.20 -7.67
C SER A 163 -3.41 14.30 -6.44
N ALA A 164 -2.39 14.34 -5.58
CA ALA A 164 -2.34 13.53 -4.36
C ALA A 164 -3.16 14.13 -3.20
N VAL A 165 -3.59 15.38 -3.32
CA VAL A 165 -4.31 16.10 -2.25
C VAL A 165 -5.81 15.86 -2.32
N GLU A 166 -6.39 15.73 -3.53
CA GLU A 166 -7.84 15.56 -3.74
C GLU A 166 -8.26 14.09 -3.95
N GLU A 167 -7.43 13.12 -3.57
CA GLU A 167 -7.74 11.69 -3.74
C GLU A 167 -8.52 11.11 -2.56
N SER A 168 -9.16 9.95 -2.79
CA SER A 168 -9.78 9.15 -1.73
C SER A 168 -8.82 8.92 -0.56
N PHE A 169 -9.33 9.02 0.66
CA PHE A 169 -8.58 8.87 1.92
C PHE A 169 -7.58 10.00 2.24
N SER A 170 -7.59 11.11 1.48
CA SER A 170 -6.78 12.28 1.85
C SER A 170 -7.35 12.99 3.07
N ASP A 171 -8.69 13.23 3.07
CA ASP A 171 -9.45 13.86 4.16
C ASP A 171 -10.54 12.92 4.71
N VAL A 172 -10.22 11.62 4.83
CA VAL A 172 -11.16 10.58 5.28
C VAL A 172 -12.31 10.31 4.31
N LEU A 173 -12.58 11.18 3.35
CA LEU A 173 -13.63 11.02 2.36
C LEU A 173 -13.18 10.17 1.16
N LEU A 174 -14.16 9.56 0.49
CA LEU A 174 -13.99 9.05 -0.87
C LEU A 174 -14.05 10.21 -1.85
N GLU A 175 -13.33 10.06 -2.94
CA GLU A 175 -13.31 11.02 -4.03
C GLU A 175 -14.67 11.14 -4.74
N TYR A 176 -14.97 12.31 -5.27
CA TYR A 176 -16.15 12.59 -6.09
C TYR A 176 -16.06 11.93 -7.47
N PRO A 177 -17.19 11.75 -8.20
CA PRO A 177 -17.17 11.12 -9.53
C PRO A 177 -16.58 12.05 -10.58
N HIS A 178 -15.72 11.50 -11.44
CA HIS A 178 -15.10 12.23 -12.54
C HIS A 178 -15.89 12.07 -13.84
N TYR A 179 -15.90 13.14 -14.62
CA TYR A 179 -16.50 13.19 -15.96
C TYR A 179 -15.50 13.71 -16.98
N THR A 180 -15.56 13.17 -18.20
CA THR A 180 -14.74 13.61 -19.32
C THR A 180 -15.59 13.69 -20.59
N ARG A 181 -14.98 14.08 -21.71
CA ARG A 181 -15.65 14.16 -23.02
C ARG A 181 -16.08 12.79 -23.53
N PRO A 182 -17.20 12.70 -24.27
CA PRO A 182 -18.11 13.80 -24.65
C PRO A 182 -19.01 14.27 -23.51
N ALA A 183 -19.55 15.51 -23.58
CA ALA A 183 -20.44 16.08 -22.55
C ALA A 183 -21.78 15.33 -22.43
N GLU A 184 -22.19 14.61 -23.46
CA GLU A 184 -23.33 13.70 -23.45
C GLU A 184 -22.91 12.35 -24.01
N TRP A 185 -23.27 11.28 -23.32
CA TRP A 185 -23.01 9.90 -23.73
C TRP A 185 -24.24 9.02 -23.44
N GLN A 186 -24.82 8.46 -24.51
CA GLN A 186 -26.02 7.60 -24.42
C GLN A 186 -27.17 8.23 -23.61
N GLY A 187 -27.50 9.50 -23.89
CA GLY A 187 -28.55 10.24 -23.20
C GLY A 187 -28.24 10.65 -21.76
N ARG A 188 -26.98 10.46 -21.30
CA ARG A 188 -26.53 10.87 -19.97
C ARG A 188 -25.59 12.06 -20.10
N SER A 189 -25.97 13.18 -19.55
CA SER A 189 -25.18 14.41 -19.58
C SER A 189 -24.27 14.56 -18.37
N VAL A 190 -23.14 15.23 -18.57
CA VAL A 190 -22.29 15.71 -17.47
C VAL A 190 -23.07 16.72 -16.64
N PRO A 191 -22.97 16.73 -15.30
CA PRO A 191 -23.60 17.73 -14.45
C PRO A 191 -23.30 19.15 -14.92
N ALA A 192 -24.36 19.97 -15.10
CA ALA A 192 -24.25 21.31 -15.68
C ALA A 192 -23.28 22.23 -14.93
N VAL A 193 -23.17 22.06 -13.60
CA VAL A 193 -22.23 22.80 -12.76
C VAL A 193 -20.78 22.60 -13.19
N LEU A 194 -20.41 21.41 -13.68
CA LEU A 194 -19.04 21.13 -14.13
C LEU A 194 -18.71 21.78 -15.48
N LEU A 195 -19.72 22.20 -16.21
CA LEU A 195 -19.60 22.91 -17.49
C LEU A 195 -19.70 24.44 -17.35
N SER A 196 -20.03 24.93 -16.15
CA SER A 196 -20.34 26.35 -15.91
C SER A 196 -19.13 27.29 -15.89
N GLY A 197 -17.91 26.76 -15.66
CA GLY A 197 -16.72 27.58 -15.41
C GLY A 197 -16.71 28.27 -14.03
N HIS A 198 -17.71 28.08 -13.20
CA HIS A 198 -17.82 28.71 -11.89
C HIS A 198 -17.08 27.85 -10.82
N HIS A 199 -15.81 28.15 -10.59
CA HIS A 199 -14.91 27.34 -9.74
C HIS A 199 -15.46 27.07 -8.33
N GLN A 200 -16.07 28.06 -7.67
CA GLN A 200 -16.66 27.88 -6.34
C GLN A 200 -17.83 26.88 -6.36
N ALA A 201 -18.71 26.96 -7.36
CA ALA A 201 -19.82 26.03 -7.50
C ALA A 201 -19.34 24.61 -7.83
N VAL A 202 -18.31 24.49 -8.66
CA VAL A 202 -17.64 23.20 -8.96
C VAL A 202 -17.04 22.60 -7.70
N HIS A 203 -16.33 23.38 -6.90
CA HIS A 203 -15.75 22.91 -5.63
C HIS A 203 -16.83 22.45 -4.64
N ALA A 204 -17.87 23.25 -4.44
CA ALA A 204 -18.99 22.89 -3.58
C ALA A 204 -19.70 21.60 -4.04
N TRP A 205 -19.87 21.42 -5.35
CA TRP A 205 -20.45 20.20 -5.91
C TRP A 205 -19.55 18.98 -5.66
N ARG A 206 -18.23 19.09 -5.87
CA ARG A 206 -17.27 18.02 -5.60
C ARG A 206 -17.32 17.58 -4.14
N GLN A 207 -17.31 18.54 -3.23
CA GLN A 207 -17.40 18.27 -1.79
C GLN A 207 -18.70 17.54 -1.44
N ALA A 208 -19.84 18.02 -1.92
CA ALA A 208 -21.15 17.41 -1.66
C ALA A 208 -21.23 15.97 -2.21
N GLU A 209 -20.64 15.71 -3.40
CA GLU A 209 -20.61 14.36 -3.97
C GLU A 209 -19.67 13.43 -3.21
N ALA A 210 -18.50 13.90 -2.77
CA ALA A 210 -17.59 13.14 -1.94
C ALA A 210 -18.25 12.71 -0.61
N GLU A 211 -18.93 13.64 0.06
CA GLU A 211 -19.69 13.38 1.29
C GLU A 211 -20.85 12.39 1.06
N ARG A 212 -21.62 12.57 -0.02
CA ARG A 212 -22.74 11.68 -0.38
C ARG A 212 -22.22 10.24 -0.61
N ILE A 213 -21.18 10.08 -1.45
CA ILE A 213 -20.61 8.79 -1.81
C ILE A 213 -20.00 8.11 -0.58
N THR A 214 -19.30 8.86 0.27
CA THR A 214 -18.71 8.32 1.49
C THR A 214 -19.79 7.82 2.44
N ARG A 215 -20.84 8.60 2.65
CA ARG A 215 -21.98 8.21 3.50
C ARG A 215 -22.65 6.94 3.02
N GLU A 216 -22.83 6.79 1.70
CA GLU A 216 -23.53 5.64 1.11
C GLU A 216 -22.66 4.38 1.08
N ARG A 217 -21.35 4.50 0.79
CA ARG A 217 -20.49 3.35 0.50
C ARG A 217 -19.54 2.97 1.63
N ARG A 218 -19.17 3.94 2.47
CA ARG A 218 -18.24 3.76 3.58
C ARG A 218 -18.74 4.47 4.84
N PRO A 219 -19.80 3.89 5.48
CA PRO A 219 -20.36 4.46 6.73
C PRO A 219 -19.33 4.61 7.86
N ASP A 220 -18.33 3.75 7.88
CA ASP A 220 -17.19 3.79 8.80
C ASP A 220 -16.36 5.08 8.63
N LEU A 221 -15.99 5.42 7.40
CA LEU A 221 -15.27 6.67 7.09
C LEU A 221 -16.17 7.89 7.33
N TRP A 222 -17.46 7.79 6.99
CA TRP A 222 -18.41 8.88 7.26
C TRP A 222 -18.53 9.17 8.75
N ALA A 223 -18.60 8.14 9.60
CA ALA A 223 -18.62 8.30 11.04
C ALA A 223 -17.30 8.95 11.55
N ALA A 224 -16.16 8.57 11.00
CA ALA A 224 -14.87 9.19 11.33
C ALA A 224 -14.81 10.66 10.90
N TYR A 225 -15.31 11.00 9.70
CA TYR A 225 -15.36 12.37 9.17
C TYR A 225 -16.24 13.29 10.05
N CYS A 226 -17.39 12.80 10.53
CA CYS A 226 -18.29 13.54 11.40
C CYS A 226 -17.82 13.66 12.85
N SER A 227 -16.76 12.94 13.25
CA SER A 227 -16.28 12.94 14.62
C SER A 227 -15.50 14.22 14.95
N PRO A 228 -15.66 14.82 16.15
CA PRO A 228 -15.03 16.09 16.55
C PRO A 228 -13.49 16.08 16.60
N GLN A 229 -12.84 14.93 16.38
CA GLN A 229 -11.38 14.75 16.38
C GLN A 229 -10.74 14.72 14.98
N SER A 230 -11.50 14.92 13.90
CA SER A 230 -10.90 15.12 12.58
C SER A 230 -10.07 16.41 12.61
N PRO A 231 -8.79 16.37 12.17
CA PRO A 231 -8.02 17.61 12.01
C PRO A 231 -8.75 18.52 11.04
N ALA A 232 -9.02 19.75 11.47
CA ALA A 232 -9.63 20.78 10.64
C ALA A 232 -8.83 20.91 9.33
N ALA A 233 -9.55 20.98 8.21
CA ALA A 233 -8.96 21.33 6.93
C ALA A 233 -8.09 22.60 7.08
N PRO A 234 -6.91 22.68 6.43
CA PRO A 234 -6.09 23.87 6.48
C PRO A 234 -6.92 25.08 6.02
N ASP A 235 -7.01 26.08 6.90
CA ASP A 235 -7.72 27.33 6.67
C ASP A 235 -7.16 28.02 5.41
N SER A 236 -7.88 27.95 4.31
CA SER A 236 -7.55 28.63 3.05
C SER A 236 -7.85 30.13 3.08
N ARG A 237 -7.88 30.74 4.27
CA ARG A 237 -8.04 32.16 4.43
C ARG A 237 -6.70 32.85 4.65
N GLY A 238 -6.17 33.42 3.57
CA GLY A 238 -5.45 34.67 3.60
C GLY A 238 -3.94 34.59 3.77
N ALA A 239 -3.28 34.86 2.69
CA ALA A 239 -2.14 35.80 2.76
C ALA A 239 -2.47 37.00 1.86
N PRO A 240 -2.18 38.23 2.32
CA PRO A 240 -2.45 39.45 1.59
C PRO A 240 -1.57 39.61 0.35
#